data_03cea13baad4cf13d6038b5e606992d3
#
_entry.id   03cea13baad4cf13d6038b5e606992d3
#
_cell.length_a   1.000
_cell.length_b   1.000
_cell.length_c   1.000
_cell.angle_alpha   90.00
_cell.angle_beta   90.00
_cell.angle_gamma   90.00
#
_symmetry.space_group_name_H-M   'P 1'
#
loop_
_entity.id
_entity.type
_entity.pdbx_description
1 polymer ?
#
loop_
_entity_poly.entity_id
_entity_poly.type
_entity_poly.pdbx_seq_one_letter_code
_entity_poly.pdbx_strand_id
1 'polypeptide(L)'
;MLPLLLTGCARAQGALAPTGVPPASEGFAPIDQTDKAYLPDVEPAALEPIINYVDGLNLALTGEFLYLRSTAISSCDCLAIADRLARLFKTAALVGGSYQLKSIELAKDGVNQKSFAVVINRSDIRKVDRASKQSTLWSASIIKNTFTVKPVGGEWLLSDIK
;
A
#
# COMPACT_ATOMS: atom_id res chain seq x y z
N MET A 1 -55.34 52.15 2.54
CA MET A 1 -55.50 52.51 1.10
C MET A 1 -54.48 51.71 0.30
N LEU A 2 -55.00 50.73 -0.40
CA LEU A 2 -54.26 49.99 -1.47
C LEU A 2 -54.07 50.90 -2.67
N PRO A 3 -53.08 50.67 -3.58
CA PRO A 3 -53.36 49.71 -4.63
C PRO A 3 -52.22 48.74 -5.04
N LEU A 4 -52.67 47.56 -5.43
CA LEU A 4 -51.98 46.61 -6.31
C LEU A 4 -51.55 47.23 -7.63
N LEU A 5 -50.39 46.81 -8.14
CA LEU A 5 -50.14 46.72 -9.57
C LEU A 5 -49.42 45.45 -9.94
N LEU A 6 -50.13 44.58 -10.59
CA LEU A 6 -49.67 43.45 -11.40
C LEU A 6 -49.14 44.00 -12.73
N THR A 7 -48.07 43.39 -13.26
CA THR A 7 -47.69 43.17 -14.66
C THR A 7 -46.25 42.72 -14.66
N GLY A 8 -45.77 41.73 -15.39
CA GLY A 8 -46.27 40.97 -16.49
C GLY A 8 -45.26 39.89 -16.82
N CYS A 9 -45.75 38.76 -17.28
CA CYS A 9 -44.98 37.67 -17.85
C CYS A 9 -44.18 38.09 -19.08
N ALA A 10 -42.90 37.79 -19.11
CA ALA A 10 -42.15 37.71 -20.35
C ALA A 10 -41.60 36.32 -20.51
N ARG A 11 -42.26 35.50 -21.32
CA ARG A 11 -41.71 34.28 -21.91
C ARG A 11 -40.59 34.67 -22.87
N ALA A 12 -39.37 34.22 -22.59
CA ALA A 12 -38.33 34.13 -23.62
C ALA A 12 -38.18 32.65 -23.98
N GLN A 13 -38.84 32.27 -25.08
CA GLN A 13 -38.49 31.08 -25.83
C GLN A 13 -37.20 31.38 -26.60
N GLY A 14 -36.20 30.53 -26.36
CA GLY A 14 -34.93 30.54 -27.09
C GLY A 14 -34.25 29.22 -26.85
N ALA A 15 -34.87 28.13 -27.31
CA ALA A 15 -34.19 26.85 -27.39
C ALA A 15 -33.19 26.88 -28.56
N LEU A 16 -31.93 27.06 -28.25
CA LEU A 16 -30.85 26.61 -29.12
C LEU A 16 -30.25 25.39 -28.42
N ALA A 17 -30.59 24.22 -28.97
CA ALA A 17 -29.91 22.99 -28.61
C ALA A 17 -28.43 23.12 -29.00
N PRO A 18 -27.49 22.92 -28.08
CA PRO A 18 -26.10 22.73 -28.46
C PRO A 18 -25.97 21.34 -29.07
N THR A 19 -25.93 21.29 -30.41
CA THR A 19 -25.35 20.16 -31.14
C THR A 19 -23.84 20.21 -30.97
N GLY A 20 -23.38 19.83 -29.77
CA GLY A 20 -22.01 19.49 -29.47
C GLY A 20 -22.01 18.03 -29.06
N VAL A 21 -21.67 17.16 -30.01
CA VAL A 21 -21.23 15.82 -29.67
C VAL A 21 -20.05 16.01 -28.70
N PRO A 22 -20.10 15.54 -27.44
CA PRO A 22 -18.93 15.59 -26.60
C PRO A 22 -17.83 14.83 -27.33
N PRO A 23 -16.58 15.36 -27.37
CA PRO A 23 -15.48 14.59 -27.90
C PRO A 23 -15.50 13.23 -27.18
N ALA A 24 -15.39 12.18 -27.98
CA ALA A 24 -15.28 10.83 -27.47
C ALA A 24 -14.28 10.86 -26.33
N SER A 25 -14.72 10.45 -25.15
CA SER A 25 -13.85 10.25 -24.01
C SER A 25 -12.68 9.45 -24.54
N GLU A 26 -11.50 10.06 -24.56
CA GLU A 26 -10.27 9.31 -24.77
C GLU A 26 -10.33 8.20 -23.74
N GLY A 27 -10.54 6.98 -24.24
CA GLY A 27 -10.66 5.82 -23.38
C GLY A 27 -9.43 5.80 -22.50
N PHE A 28 -9.64 5.92 -21.22
CA PHE A 28 -8.63 5.54 -20.25
C PHE A 28 -8.17 4.16 -20.71
N ALA A 29 -6.93 4.07 -21.17
CA ALA A 29 -6.31 2.80 -21.45
C ALA A 29 -6.58 1.94 -20.20
N PRO A 30 -7.12 0.72 -20.36
CA PRO A 30 -7.34 -0.13 -19.20
C PRO A 30 -6.01 -0.18 -18.44
N ILE A 31 -6.02 0.23 -17.18
CA ILE A 31 -4.89 0.07 -16.28
C ILE A 31 -4.61 -1.43 -16.36
N ASP A 32 -3.49 -1.76 -16.96
CA ASP A 32 -3.05 -3.14 -17.09
C ASP A 32 -2.88 -3.68 -15.67
N GLN A 33 -3.89 -4.45 -15.20
CA GLN A 33 -3.91 -5.05 -13.87
C GLN A 33 -2.98 -6.26 -13.79
N THR A 34 -2.05 -6.41 -14.73
CA THR A 34 -1.06 -7.47 -14.78
C THR A 34 0.22 -7.15 -14.02
N ASP A 35 0.20 -6.25 -13.04
CA ASP A 35 1.29 -6.10 -12.08
C ASP A 35 1.25 -7.20 -11.00
N LYS A 36 0.94 -8.43 -11.43
CA LYS A 36 1.02 -9.59 -10.56
C LYS A 36 2.49 -9.84 -10.21
N ALA A 37 2.79 -9.96 -8.93
CA ALA A 37 4.14 -10.26 -8.49
C ALA A 37 4.64 -11.57 -9.15
N TYR A 38 5.88 -11.56 -9.62
CA TYR A 38 6.53 -12.78 -10.06
C TYR A 38 6.84 -13.65 -8.83
N LEU A 39 6.31 -14.88 -8.82
CA LEU A 39 6.50 -15.84 -7.75
C LEU A 39 7.26 -17.06 -8.29
N PRO A 40 8.23 -17.61 -7.55
CA PRO A 40 8.97 -18.80 -7.96
C PRO A 40 8.10 -20.06 -7.83
N ASP A 41 8.50 -21.12 -8.55
CA ASP A 41 7.90 -22.45 -8.41
C ASP A 41 8.49 -23.17 -7.19
N VAL A 42 7.95 -22.83 -6.02
CA VAL A 42 8.31 -23.43 -4.73
C VAL A 42 7.05 -23.71 -3.92
N GLU A 43 7.20 -24.44 -2.82
CA GLU A 43 6.10 -24.69 -1.87
C GLU A 43 5.43 -23.37 -1.46
N PRO A 44 4.13 -23.19 -1.74
CA PRO A 44 3.42 -21.92 -1.45
C PRO A 44 3.53 -21.49 0.01
N ALA A 45 3.49 -22.44 0.94
CA ALA A 45 3.61 -22.16 2.37
C ALA A 45 4.91 -21.43 2.75
N ALA A 46 6.01 -21.64 2.02
CA ALA A 46 7.27 -20.93 2.25
C ALA A 46 7.25 -19.47 1.76
N LEU A 47 6.31 -19.11 0.87
CA LEU A 47 6.13 -17.74 0.37
C LEU A 47 5.19 -16.92 1.24
N GLU A 48 4.24 -17.56 1.91
CA GLU A 48 3.22 -16.90 2.73
C GLU A 48 3.80 -15.91 3.77
N PRO A 49 4.86 -16.23 4.53
CA PRO A 49 5.41 -15.27 5.50
C PRO A 49 5.93 -13.99 4.84
N ILE A 50 6.43 -14.07 3.60
CA ILE A 50 6.94 -12.93 2.84
C ILE A 50 5.78 -12.05 2.38
N ILE A 51 4.73 -12.68 1.81
CA ILE A 51 3.52 -11.99 1.35
C ILE A 51 2.85 -11.32 2.55
N ASN A 52 2.63 -12.08 3.61
CA ASN A 52 2.02 -11.59 4.85
C ASN A 52 2.83 -10.46 5.51
N TYR A 53 4.17 -10.49 5.41
CA TYR A 53 5.00 -9.39 5.91
C TYR A 53 4.77 -8.10 5.13
N VAL A 54 4.64 -8.17 3.80
CA VAL A 54 4.34 -6.99 2.98
C VAL A 54 2.94 -6.44 3.29
N ASP A 55 1.95 -7.31 3.48
CA ASP A 55 0.61 -6.92 3.92
C ASP A 55 0.64 -6.31 5.32
N GLY A 56 1.44 -6.89 6.22
CA GLY A 56 1.67 -6.37 7.56
C GLY A 56 2.33 -4.98 7.55
N LEU A 57 3.23 -4.70 6.60
CA LEU A 57 3.77 -3.35 6.41
C LEU A 57 2.68 -2.36 6.01
N ASN A 58 1.73 -2.75 5.15
CA ASN A 58 0.61 -1.90 4.75
C ASN A 58 -0.32 -1.61 5.95
N LEU A 59 -0.65 -2.62 6.74
CA LEU A 59 -1.42 -2.43 7.97
C LEU A 59 -0.67 -1.55 8.98
N ALA A 60 0.64 -1.71 9.09
CA ALA A 60 1.45 -0.88 9.97
C ALA A 60 1.47 0.62 9.59
N LEU A 61 1.19 0.98 8.33
CA LEU A 61 1.00 2.37 7.91
C LEU A 61 -0.26 3.01 8.52
N THR A 62 -1.21 2.21 8.98
CA THR A 62 -2.42 2.67 9.68
C THR A 62 -2.32 2.60 11.21
N GLY A 63 -1.21 2.07 11.72
CA GLY A 63 -0.96 1.93 13.15
C GLY A 63 -1.27 0.53 13.72
N GLU A 64 -1.55 -0.45 12.85
CA GLU A 64 -1.79 -1.83 13.25
C GLU A 64 -0.51 -2.66 13.08
N PHE A 65 0.04 -3.17 14.17
CA PHE A 65 1.36 -3.82 14.18
C PHE A 65 1.31 -5.31 14.53
N LEU A 66 0.19 -5.82 15.04
CA LEU A 66 0.09 -7.21 15.48
C LEU A 66 0.31 -8.19 14.35
N TYR A 67 -0.33 -7.93 13.20
CA TYR A 67 -0.20 -8.79 12.04
C TYR A 67 1.25 -8.85 11.54
N LEU A 68 1.92 -7.70 11.43
CA LEU A 68 3.35 -7.65 11.05
C LEU A 68 4.23 -8.47 12.01
N ARG A 69 3.92 -8.46 13.31
CA ARG A 69 4.67 -9.22 14.32
C ARG A 69 4.46 -10.73 14.23
N SER A 70 3.30 -11.17 13.77
CA SER A 70 2.98 -12.61 13.65
C SER A 70 3.67 -13.29 12.47
N THR A 71 4.22 -12.54 11.51
CA THR A 71 4.82 -13.09 10.29
C THR A 71 6.25 -13.62 10.50
N ALA A 72 6.86 -13.34 11.65
CA ALA A 72 8.26 -13.63 11.90
C ALA A 72 8.49 -14.27 13.27
N ILE A 73 9.60 -14.99 13.39
CA ILE A 73 10.05 -15.50 14.70
C ILE A 73 10.44 -14.31 15.61
N SER A 74 10.31 -14.49 16.92
CA SER A 74 10.55 -13.42 17.90
C SER A 74 11.98 -12.87 17.91
N SER A 75 12.94 -13.67 17.46
CA SER A 75 14.35 -13.26 17.33
C SER A 75 14.71 -12.60 16.01
N CYS A 76 13.74 -12.37 15.10
CA CYS A 76 13.99 -11.70 13.84
C CYS A 76 14.19 -10.20 14.06
N ASP A 77 15.32 -9.66 13.63
CA ASP A 77 15.57 -8.21 13.63
C ASP A 77 14.59 -7.46 12.71
N CYS A 78 13.94 -8.18 11.80
CA CYS A 78 12.88 -7.64 10.95
C CYS A 78 11.71 -7.04 11.74
N LEU A 79 11.47 -7.49 12.98
CA LEU A 79 10.44 -6.93 13.86
C LEU A 79 10.77 -5.52 14.39
N ALA A 80 12.03 -5.10 14.31
CA ALA A 80 12.44 -3.75 14.72
C ALA A 80 11.72 -2.63 13.95
N ILE A 81 11.24 -2.91 12.73
CA ILE A 81 10.43 -1.95 11.97
C ILE A 81 9.09 -1.70 12.65
N ALA A 82 8.43 -2.73 13.16
CA ALA A 82 7.17 -2.60 13.89
C ALA A 82 7.34 -1.73 15.14
N ASP A 83 8.47 -1.91 15.86
CA ASP A 83 8.78 -1.09 17.04
C ASP A 83 9.07 0.37 16.68
N ARG A 84 9.79 0.60 15.59
CA ARG A 84 10.07 1.97 15.10
C ARG A 84 8.79 2.68 14.70
N LEU A 85 7.91 2.00 13.95
CA LEU A 85 6.62 2.56 13.55
C LEU A 85 5.73 2.80 14.77
N ALA A 86 5.64 1.86 15.72
CA ALA A 86 4.86 2.03 16.94
C ALA A 86 5.33 3.26 17.77
N ARG A 87 6.65 3.49 17.84
CA ARG A 87 7.18 4.72 18.49
C ARG A 87 6.82 5.97 17.71
N LEU A 88 6.92 5.93 16.38
CA LEU A 88 6.59 7.06 15.50
C LEU A 88 5.12 7.46 15.66
N PHE A 89 4.22 6.51 15.72
CA PHE A 89 2.78 6.77 15.86
C PHE A 89 2.39 7.46 17.19
N LYS A 90 3.28 7.48 18.19
CA LYS A 90 3.05 8.27 19.42
C LYS A 90 3.10 9.77 19.16
N THR A 91 3.89 10.24 18.20
CA THR A 91 4.13 11.66 17.94
C THR A 91 3.73 12.12 16.54
N ALA A 92 3.54 11.20 15.62
CA ALA A 92 3.21 11.51 14.22
C ALA A 92 2.12 10.58 13.69
N ALA A 93 1.60 10.92 12.52
CA ALA A 93 0.77 10.05 11.69
C ALA A 93 1.47 9.82 10.35
N LEU A 94 1.21 8.69 9.73
CA LEU A 94 1.56 8.43 8.34
C LEU A 94 0.31 8.62 7.48
N VAL A 95 0.48 9.26 6.34
CA VAL A 95 -0.61 9.56 5.40
C VAL A 95 -0.20 9.10 4.01
N GLY A 96 -1.09 8.35 3.39
CA GLY A 96 -0.82 7.70 2.11
C GLY A 96 0.22 6.60 2.25
N GLY A 97 0.74 6.19 1.12
CA GLY A 97 1.74 5.14 1.05
C GLY A 97 1.17 3.74 0.90
N SER A 98 1.98 2.91 0.29
CA SER A 98 1.73 1.48 0.17
C SER A 98 3.04 0.74 -0.09
N TYR A 99 3.08 -0.51 0.28
CA TYR A 99 4.10 -1.47 -0.09
C TYR A 99 3.48 -2.47 -1.06
N GLN A 100 4.10 -2.65 -2.22
CA GLN A 100 3.65 -3.58 -3.24
C GLN A 100 4.77 -4.57 -3.54
N LEU A 101 4.48 -5.86 -3.35
CA LEU A 101 5.38 -6.92 -3.75
C LEU A 101 5.49 -6.96 -5.29
N LYS A 102 6.70 -6.95 -5.82
CA LYS A 102 6.98 -7.01 -7.26
C LYS A 102 7.51 -8.36 -7.71
N SER A 103 8.47 -8.90 -6.99
CA SER A 103 8.99 -10.24 -7.27
C SER A 103 9.50 -10.92 -6.01
N ILE A 104 9.41 -12.24 -6.03
CA ILE A 104 10.11 -13.15 -5.13
C ILE A 104 10.87 -14.15 -6.00
N GLU A 105 12.15 -14.27 -5.80
CA GLU A 105 13.00 -15.23 -6.50
C GLU A 105 13.72 -16.11 -5.48
N LEU A 106 13.74 -17.42 -5.72
CA LEU A 106 14.44 -18.35 -4.83
C LEU A 106 15.96 -18.13 -4.97
N ALA A 107 16.61 -17.69 -3.91
CA ALA A 107 18.05 -17.48 -3.85
C ALA A 107 18.78 -18.69 -3.27
N LYS A 108 18.18 -19.37 -2.30
CA LYS A 108 18.74 -20.57 -1.68
C LYS A 108 17.62 -21.51 -1.24
N ASP A 109 17.70 -22.76 -1.68
CA ASP A 109 16.80 -23.84 -1.25
C ASP A 109 17.51 -24.76 -0.27
N GLY A 110 16.97 -24.88 0.93
CA GLY A 110 17.47 -25.78 1.97
C GLY A 110 16.32 -26.40 2.75
N VAL A 111 16.54 -27.58 3.31
CA VAL A 111 15.51 -28.36 4.01
C VAL A 111 14.94 -27.59 5.22
N ASN A 112 15.81 -26.93 6.00
CA ASN A 112 15.43 -26.25 7.23
C ASN A 112 15.39 -24.70 7.09
N GLN A 113 15.60 -24.21 5.89
CA GLN A 113 15.66 -22.78 5.62
C GLN A 113 15.63 -22.52 4.14
N LYS A 114 14.83 -21.56 3.70
CA LYS A 114 14.85 -21.04 2.35
C LYS A 114 15.16 -19.55 2.37
N SER A 115 15.86 -19.05 1.37
CA SER A 115 16.13 -17.61 1.23
C SER A 115 15.64 -17.14 -0.14
N PHE A 116 15.06 -15.97 -0.17
CA PHE A 116 14.44 -15.37 -1.36
C PHE A 116 14.95 -13.95 -1.56
N ALA A 117 15.31 -13.62 -2.80
CA ALA A 117 15.49 -12.24 -3.22
C ALA A 117 14.11 -11.63 -3.47
N VAL A 118 13.79 -10.56 -2.75
CA VAL A 118 12.47 -9.93 -2.75
C VAL A 118 12.59 -8.48 -3.19
N VAL A 119 11.73 -8.09 -4.12
CA VAL A 119 11.61 -6.71 -4.59
C VAL A 119 10.26 -6.16 -4.18
N ILE A 120 10.27 -5.03 -3.48
CA ILE A 120 9.08 -4.34 -2.99
C ILE A 120 9.13 -2.90 -3.47
N ASN A 121 8.07 -2.41 -4.07
CA ASN A 121 7.87 -1.00 -4.33
C ASN A 121 7.20 -0.36 -3.12
N ARG A 122 7.76 0.73 -2.62
CA ARG A 122 7.10 1.61 -1.67
C ARG A 122 6.72 2.90 -2.38
N SER A 123 5.46 3.27 -2.30
CA SER A 123 5.00 4.58 -2.77
C SER A 123 5.35 5.70 -1.79
N ASP A 124 5.07 6.94 -2.15
CA ASP A 124 5.27 8.10 -1.29
C ASP A 124 4.49 7.98 0.01
N ILE A 125 5.15 8.21 1.14
CA ILE A 125 4.54 8.26 2.47
C ILE A 125 4.79 9.64 3.05
N ARG A 126 3.76 10.29 3.57
CA ARG A 126 3.89 11.56 4.27
C ARG A 126 3.80 11.34 5.77
N LYS A 127 4.87 11.64 6.48
CA LYS A 127 4.87 11.73 7.94
C LYS A 127 4.36 13.11 8.35
N VAL A 128 3.36 13.17 9.21
CA VAL A 128 2.81 14.43 9.77
C VAL A 128 2.99 14.42 11.27
N ASP A 129 3.77 15.37 11.78
CA ASP A 129 3.94 15.55 13.22
C ASP A 129 2.66 16.05 13.86
N ARG A 130 2.24 15.43 14.98
CA ARG A 130 0.94 15.74 15.61
C ARG A 130 0.94 17.08 16.31
N ALA A 131 2.08 17.54 16.86
CA ALA A 131 2.20 18.78 17.59
C ALA A 131 2.42 19.96 16.64
N SER A 132 3.48 19.92 15.83
CA SER A 132 3.86 21.02 14.95
C SER A 132 3.07 21.10 13.64
N LYS A 133 2.35 20.02 13.27
CA LYS A 133 1.68 19.86 11.98
C LYS A 133 2.63 19.87 10.77
N GLN A 134 3.93 19.88 11.00
CA GLN A 134 4.92 19.79 9.94
C GLN A 134 4.86 18.42 9.26
N SER A 135 5.07 18.42 7.95
CA SER A 135 5.08 17.19 7.18
C SER A 135 6.43 16.93 6.54
N THR A 136 6.83 15.66 6.52
CA THR A 136 8.03 15.17 5.84
C THR A 136 7.61 14.13 4.81
N LEU A 137 8.08 14.27 3.58
CA LEU A 137 7.83 13.29 2.53
C LEU A 137 8.93 12.23 2.55
N TRP A 138 8.54 10.98 2.62
CA TRP A 138 9.38 9.83 2.32
C TRP A 138 9.06 9.38 0.90
N SER A 139 9.91 9.78 -0.05
CA SER A 139 9.70 9.52 -1.47
C SER A 139 9.61 8.03 -1.78
N ALA A 140 8.88 7.71 -2.83
CA ALA A 140 8.79 6.36 -3.38
C ALA A 140 10.18 5.73 -3.58
N SER A 141 10.27 4.44 -3.36
CA SER A 141 11.54 3.70 -3.50
C SER A 141 11.31 2.24 -3.82
N ILE A 142 12.31 1.65 -4.47
CA ILE A 142 12.38 0.21 -4.68
C ILE A 142 13.26 -0.36 -3.56
N ILE A 143 12.73 -1.32 -2.82
CA ILE A 143 13.39 -2.02 -1.74
C ILE A 143 13.77 -3.40 -2.27
N LYS A 144 15.05 -3.76 -2.14
CA LYS A 144 15.58 -5.06 -2.55
C LYS A 144 16.25 -5.68 -1.34
N ASN A 145 15.73 -6.78 -0.86
CA ASN A 145 16.21 -7.47 0.33
C ASN A 145 16.22 -8.98 0.10
N THR A 146 17.03 -9.67 0.89
CA THR A 146 16.99 -11.13 1.01
C THR A 146 16.17 -11.50 2.24
N PHE A 147 15.07 -12.21 2.02
CA PHE A 147 14.22 -12.75 3.07
C PHE A 147 14.58 -14.20 3.34
N THR A 148 14.73 -14.56 4.60
CA THR A 148 14.99 -15.92 5.01
C THR A 148 13.82 -16.43 5.85
N VAL A 149 13.26 -17.59 5.46
CA VAL A 149 12.17 -18.26 6.15
C VAL A 149 12.65 -19.61 6.73
N LYS A 150 12.07 -20.02 7.85
CA LYS A 150 12.33 -21.27 8.53
C LYS A 150 11.03 -21.93 8.97
N PRO A 151 10.93 -23.27 8.95
CA PRO A 151 9.81 -23.97 9.55
C PRO A 151 9.91 -23.92 11.09
N VAL A 152 8.83 -23.51 11.75
CA VAL A 152 8.70 -23.45 13.20
C VAL A 152 7.33 -23.97 13.59
N GLY A 153 7.27 -25.07 14.33
CA GLY A 153 5.98 -25.65 14.76
C GLY A 153 5.06 -26.12 13.63
N GLY A 154 5.62 -26.42 12.46
CA GLY A 154 4.86 -26.82 11.26
C GLY A 154 4.46 -25.67 10.35
N GLU A 155 4.75 -24.43 10.70
CA GLU A 155 4.52 -23.24 9.89
C GLU A 155 5.84 -22.61 9.44
N TRP A 156 5.85 -21.99 8.26
CA TRP A 156 6.99 -21.18 7.81
C TRP A 156 6.88 -19.79 8.41
N LEU A 157 7.98 -19.27 8.97
CA LEU A 157 8.06 -17.92 9.52
C LEU A 157 9.32 -17.20 9.03
N LEU A 158 9.27 -15.89 8.93
CA LEU A 158 10.47 -15.09 8.67
C LEU A 158 11.45 -15.20 9.81
N SER A 159 12.71 -15.43 9.48
CA SER A 159 13.79 -15.52 10.47
C SER A 159 14.84 -14.43 10.28
N ASP A 160 14.92 -13.81 9.09
CA ASP A 160 15.89 -12.75 8.80
C ASP A 160 15.49 -11.96 7.55
N ILE A 161 15.85 -10.66 7.50
CA ILE A 161 15.77 -9.78 6.34
C ILE A 161 17.06 -8.97 6.25
N LYS A 162 17.75 -9.07 5.11
CA LYS A 162 19.01 -8.35 4.82
C LYS A 162 18.94 -7.56 3.54
#